data_b0d7baef16859f173fba8778c5788d18
#
_entry.id   b0d7baef16859f173fba8778c5788d18
#
_cell.length_a   1.000
_cell.length_b   1.000
_cell.length_c   1.000
_cell.angle_alpha   90.00
_cell.angle_beta   90.00
_cell.angle_gamma   90.00
#
_symmetry.space_group_name_H-M   'P 1'
#
loop_
_entity.id
_entity.type
_entity.pdbx_description
1 polymer ?
#
loop_
_entity_poly.entity_id
_entity_poly.type
_entity_poly.pdbx_seq_one_letter_code
_entity_poly.pdbx_strand_id
1 'polypeptide(L)'
;MSAVTAPTDSVAGFSLYEKLNSVWHRRALNVFMFIVLAHWAEHLSQAYQVYVLGWPRPRAGGFLGLFFPWLVSSELMHYGYAVVMLVGLWTLRSGFSGASRRWWTIALAIQFWHHIEHAVLQWQALTHNYWFGSPVPVSFLQTVLPQSRVELHLFYNTVVFIPMVIGMYHHMFPAKGEESAACSCSLRREPIPMAVQ
;
A
#
# COMPACT_ATOMS: atom_id res chain seq x y z
N MET A 1 14.42 -21.92 -43.92
CA MET A 1 14.59 -21.47 -42.52
C MET A 1 14.02 -20.08 -42.44
N SER A 2 12.73 -19.97 -42.10
CA SER A 2 12.07 -18.66 -41.92
C SER A 2 12.15 -18.30 -40.43
N ALA A 3 12.88 -17.24 -40.15
CA ALA A 3 12.95 -16.67 -38.80
C ALA A 3 11.54 -16.11 -38.44
N VAL A 4 10.90 -16.70 -37.45
CA VAL A 4 9.71 -16.18 -36.85
C VAL A 4 10.17 -14.99 -36.00
N THR A 5 10.02 -13.77 -36.55
CA THR A 5 10.19 -12.53 -35.80
C THR A 5 9.00 -12.42 -34.83
N ALA A 6 9.28 -12.46 -33.53
CA ALA A 6 8.27 -12.18 -32.52
C ALA A 6 7.71 -10.77 -32.71
N PRO A 7 6.40 -10.56 -32.56
CA PRO A 7 5.80 -9.25 -32.78
C PRO A 7 6.20 -8.28 -31.66
N THR A 8 7.12 -7.37 -31.96
CA THR A 8 7.55 -6.27 -31.07
C THR A 8 6.55 -5.09 -31.09
N ASP A 9 5.52 -5.15 -31.92
CA ASP A 9 4.64 -4.01 -32.21
C ASP A 9 3.41 -3.86 -31.26
N SER A 10 3.20 -4.78 -30.32
CA SER A 10 1.99 -4.81 -29.50
C SER A 10 1.96 -3.86 -28.28
N VAL A 11 3.11 -3.32 -27.86
CA VAL A 11 3.19 -2.49 -26.64
C VAL A 11 3.03 -0.99 -26.89
N ALA A 12 3.21 -0.56 -28.15
CA ALA A 12 3.15 0.88 -28.51
C ALA A 12 1.77 1.50 -28.35
N GLY A 13 0.69 0.73 -28.45
CA GLY A 13 -0.69 1.19 -28.32
C GLY A 13 -1.29 1.17 -26.91
N PHE A 14 -0.57 0.62 -25.91
CA PHE A 14 -1.11 0.51 -24.55
C PHE A 14 -1.10 1.84 -23.82
N SER A 15 -2.22 2.17 -23.17
CA SER A 15 -2.31 3.27 -22.21
C SER A 15 -1.36 3.05 -21.04
N LEU A 16 -1.03 4.12 -20.29
CA LEU A 16 -0.21 4.00 -19.09
C LEU A 16 -0.81 3.00 -18.07
N TYR A 17 -2.13 3.02 -17.90
CA TYR A 17 -2.83 2.11 -17.00
C TYR A 17 -2.66 0.64 -17.41
N GLU A 18 -2.78 0.33 -18.71
CA GLU A 18 -2.55 -1.02 -19.22
C GLU A 18 -1.10 -1.46 -19.05
N LYS A 19 -0.12 -0.57 -19.30
CA LYS A 19 1.30 -0.87 -19.08
C LYS A 19 1.61 -1.17 -17.62
N LEU A 20 1.04 -0.39 -16.68
CA LEU A 20 1.20 -0.61 -15.23
C LEU A 20 0.60 -1.94 -14.75
N ASN A 21 -0.41 -2.46 -15.45
CA ASN A 21 -1.06 -3.72 -15.11
C ASN A 21 -0.62 -4.92 -15.99
N SER A 22 0.35 -4.72 -16.88
CA SER A 22 0.91 -5.77 -17.76
C SER A 22 2.44 -5.79 -17.70
N VAL A 23 3.10 -5.24 -18.72
CA VAL A 23 4.55 -5.31 -18.91
C VAL A 23 5.36 -4.63 -17.80
N TRP A 24 4.81 -3.58 -17.19
CA TRP A 24 5.45 -2.85 -16.09
C TRP A 24 4.95 -3.24 -14.71
N HIS A 25 3.99 -4.15 -14.63
CA HIS A 25 3.31 -4.49 -13.36
C HIS A 25 4.30 -4.87 -12.26
N ARG A 26 5.25 -5.74 -12.54
CA ARG A 26 6.29 -6.15 -11.58
C ARG A 26 7.11 -4.96 -11.06
N ARG A 27 7.51 -4.03 -11.95
CA ARG A 27 8.29 -2.85 -11.55
C ARG A 27 7.43 -1.89 -10.72
N ALA A 28 6.21 -1.65 -11.15
CA ALA A 28 5.27 -0.79 -10.44
C ALA A 28 4.94 -1.34 -9.03
N LEU A 29 4.73 -2.67 -8.90
CA LEU A 29 4.57 -3.32 -7.60
C LEU A 29 5.81 -3.18 -6.72
N ASN A 30 7.01 -3.36 -7.25
CA ASN A 30 8.24 -3.22 -6.47
C ASN A 30 8.39 -1.80 -5.93
N VAL A 31 8.13 -0.77 -6.76
CA VAL A 31 8.17 0.64 -6.33
C VAL A 31 7.10 0.89 -5.26
N PHE A 32 5.88 0.42 -5.49
CA PHE A 32 4.80 0.58 -4.53
C PHE A 32 5.10 -0.11 -3.20
N MET A 33 5.56 -1.36 -3.23
CA MET A 33 5.94 -2.09 -2.02
C MET A 33 7.12 -1.45 -1.29
N PHE A 34 8.07 -0.85 -2.01
CA PHE A 34 9.14 -0.08 -1.37
C PHE A 34 8.59 1.11 -0.57
N ILE A 35 7.64 1.86 -1.13
CA ILE A 35 6.97 2.97 -0.44
C ILE A 35 6.23 2.45 0.81
N VAL A 36 5.51 1.34 0.70
CA VAL A 36 4.80 0.71 1.82
C VAL A 36 5.75 0.29 2.93
N LEU A 37 6.84 -0.37 2.58
CA LEU A 37 7.83 -0.86 3.56
C LEU A 37 8.59 0.30 4.22
N ALA A 38 8.90 1.37 3.50
CA ALA A 38 9.51 2.57 4.06
C ALA A 38 8.58 3.21 5.11
N HIS A 39 7.28 3.30 4.81
CA HIS A 39 6.30 3.79 5.76
C HIS A 39 6.15 2.87 7.00
N TRP A 40 6.16 1.56 6.80
CA TRP A 40 6.19 0.61 7.91
C TRP A 40 7.41 0.80 8.81
N ALA A 41 8.60 0.95 8.20
CA ALA A 41 9.83 1.19 8.96
C ALA A 41 9.73 2.45 9.82
N GLU A 42 9.08 3.50 9.33
CA GLU A 42 8.84 4.73 10.07
C GLU A 42 7.94 4.50 11.29
N HIS A 43 6.80 3.81 11.14
CA HIS A 43 5.92 3.50 12.27
C HIS A 43 6.52 2.51 13.27
N LEU A 44 7.30 1.54 12.81
CA LEU A 44 8.05 0.65 13.70
C LEU A 44 9.12 1.43 14.50
N SER A 45 9.77 2.41 13.87
CA SER A 45 10.71 3.31 14.55
C SER A 45 10.00 4.14 15.63
N GLN A 46 8.80 4.66 15.35
CA GLN A 46 7.96 5.36 16.34
C GLN A 46 7.59 4.43 17.50
N ALA A 47 7.13 3.21 17.21
CA ALA A 47 6.82 2.22 18.23
C ALA A 47 8.03 1.88 19.09
N TYR A 48 9.20 1.70 18.49
CA TYR A 48 10.45 1.47 19.22
C TYR A 48 10.80 2.65 20.15
N GLN A 49 10.66 3.89 19.66
CA GLN A 49 10.90 5.09 20.46
C GLN A 49 9.95 5.16 21.68
N VAL A 50 8.67 4.81 21.50
CA VAL A 50 7.69 4.84 22.60
C VAL A 50 7.89 3.68 23.57
N TYR A 51 7.95 2.44 23.08
CA TYR A 51 7.82 1.25 23.92
C TYR A 51 9.16 0.70 24.44
N VAL A 52 10.25 0.98 23.72
CA VAL A 52 11.59 0.49 24.11
C VAL A 52 12.42 1.61 24.73
N LEU A 53 12.44 2.79 24.09
CA LEU A 53 13.23 3.93 24.59
C LEU A 53 12.48 4.78 25.64
N GLY A 54 11.19 4.53 25.86
CA GLY A 54 10.36 5.28 26.82
C GLY A 54 10.14 6.75 26.46
N TRP A 55 10.22 7.10 25.18
CA TRP A 55 10.01 8.47 24.75
C TRP A 55 8.55 8.87 24.90
N PRO A 56 8.27 10.14 25.31
CA PRO A 56 6.90 10.66 25.27
C PRO A 56 6.37 10.61 23.85
N ARG A 57 5.12 10.15 23.65
CA ARG A 57 4.49 10.03 22.34
C ARG A 57 4.63 11.25 21.41
N PRO A 58 4.50 12.51 21.91
CA PRO A 58 4.69 13.70 21.06
C PRO A 58 6.11 13.86 20.51
N ARG A 59 7.11 13.19 21.10
CA ARG A 59 8.51 13.19 20.63
C ARG A 59 8.86 11.99 19.75
N ALA A 60 8.04 10.95 19.77
CA ALA A 60 8.27 9.73 19.01
C ALA A 60 7.85 9.93 17.54
N GLY A 61 8.63 10.72 16.81
CA GLY A 61 8.38 11.05 15.40
C GLY A 61 8.95 10.05 14.39
N GLY A 62 9.44 8.88 14.82
CA GLY A 62 10.11 7.91 13.96
C GLY A 62 11.50 8.38 13.51
N PHE A 63 11.99 7.77 12.44
CA PHE A 63 13.30 8.14 11.87
C PHE A 63 13.26 9.51 11.19
N LEU A 64 12.23 9.78 10.37
CA LEU A 64 12.04 11.08 9.72
C LEU A 64 11.86 12.21 10.73
N GLY A 65 11.17 11.95 11.83
CA GLY A 65 10.94 12.94 12.87
C GLY A 65 12.20 13.41 13.61
N LEU A 66 13.31 12.65 13.53
CA LEU A 66 14.61 13.11 14.04
C LEU A 66 15.18 14.27 13.22
N PHE A 67 14.86 14.34 11.93
CA PHE A 67 15.39 15.35 11.00
C PHE A 67 14.32 16.38 10.62
N PHE A 68 13.06 15.95 10.50
CA PHE A 68 11.95 16.75 10.00
C PHE A 68 10.71 16.64 10.89
N PRO A 69 10.78 17.07 12.18
CA PRO A 69 9.66 16.88 13.12
C PRO A 69 8.37 17.60 12.66
N TRP A 70 8.50 18.74 11.99
CA TRP A 70 7.38 19.47 11.42
C TRP A 70 6.64 18.71 10.31
N LEU A 71 7.37 17.92 9.53
CA LEU A 71 6.78 17.10 8.47
C LEU A 71 5.98 15.95 9.05
N VAL A 72 6.55 15.23 10.02
CA VAL A 72 5.89 14.07 10.66
C VAL A 72 4.69 14.48 11.50
N SER A 73 4.67 15.69 12.05
CA SER A 73 3.51 16.21 12.77
C SER A 73 2.41 16.76 11.84
N SER A 74 2.67 16.86 10.52
CA SER A 74 1.74 17.41 9.55
C SER A 74 0.63 16.43 9.18
N GLU A 75 -0.64 16.82 9.34
CA GLU A 75 -1.78 16.05 8.82
C GLU A 75 -1.72 15.93 7.29
N LEU A 76 -1.21 16.94 6.61
CA LEU A 76 -1.07 16.94 5.15
C LEU A 76 -0.16 15.81 4.66
N MET A 77 0.94 15.54 5.36
CA MET A 77 1.86 14.45 5.04
C MET A 77 1.16 13.08 5.19
N HIS A 78 0.45 12.88 6.31
CA HIS A 78 -0.29 11.64 6.57
C HIS A 78 -1.42 11.42 5.55
N TYR A 79 -2.19 12.47 5.25
CA TYR A 79 -3.22 12.42 4.23
C TYR A 79 -2.65 12.15 2.84
N GLY A 80 -1.54 12.80 2.47
CA GLY A 80 -0.85 12.56 1.21
C GLY A 80 -0.41 11.10 1.05
N TYR A 81 0.14 10.51 2.11
CA TYR A 81 0.49 9.10 2.10
C TYR A 81 -0.75 8.19 1.96
N ALA A 82 -1.84 8.48 2.68
CA ALA A 82 -3.09 7.72 2.55
C ALA A 82 -3.65 7.75 1.11
N VAL A 83 -3.52 8.90 0.41
CA VAL A 83 -3.86 9.02 -1.02
C VAL A 83 -2.95 8.17 -1.89
N VAL A 84 -1.64 8.24 -1.69
CA VAL A 84 -0.66 7.41 -2.45
C VAL A 84 -0.98 5.92 -2.30
N MET A 85 -1.27 5.47 -1.09
CA MET A 85 -1.66 4.08 -0.81
C MET A 85 -2.95 3.70 -1.53
N LEU A 86 -3.98 4.54 -1.45
CA LEU A 86 -5.27 4.31 -2.11
C LEU A 86 -5.12 4.22 -3.63
N VAL A 87 -4.43 5.20 -4.22
CA VAL A 87 -4.20 5.27 -5.68
C VAL A 87 -3.35 4.09 -6.15
N GLY A 88 -2.29 3.72 -5.41
CA GLY A 88 -1.46 2.57 -5.74
C GLY A 88 -2.23 1.26 -5.71
N LEU A 89 -3.00 0.99 -4.65
CA LEU A 89 -3.84 -0.20 -4.55
C LEU A 89 -4.91 -0.26 -5.65
N TRP A 90 -5.55 0.86 -5.95
CA TRP A 90 -6.55 0.96 -7.01
C TRP A 90 -5.94 0.73 -8.39
N THR A 91 -4.85 1.44 -8.70
CA THR A 91 -4.24 1.45 -10.04
C THR A 91 -3.65 0.09 -10.41
N LEU A 92 -3.04 -0.61 -9.44
CA LEU A 92 -2.34 -1.87 -9.68
C LEU A 92 -3.27 -3.09 -9.60
N ARG A 93 -4.52 -2.92 -9.19
CA ARG A 93 -5.47 -4.02 -8.95
C ARG A 93 -5.75 -4.87 -10.19
N SER A 94 -5.76 -4.29 -11.37
CA SER A 94 -6.12 -4.99 -12.62
C SER A 94 -5.05 -5.98 -13.08
N GLY A 95 -3.82 -5.86 -12.60
CA GLY A 95 -2.76 -6.84 -12.85
C GLY A 95 -2.87 -8.11 -12.03
N PHE A 96 -3.74 -8.14 -11.00
CA PHE A 96 -4.00 -9.31 -10.17
C PHE A 96 -5.16 -10.14 -10.72
N SER A 97 -5.15 -11.46 -10.45
CA SER A 97 -6.16 -12.43 -10.88
C SER A 97 -6.58 -13.34 -9.71
N GLY A 98 -7.68 -14.06 -9.82
CA GLY A 98 -8.11 -15.10 -8.88
C GLY A 98 -8.09 -14.67 -7.41
N ALA A 99 -7.49 -15.51 -6.56
CA ALA A 99 -7.35 -15.27 -5.12
C ALA A 99 -6.54 -14.02 -4.82
N SER A 100 -5.48 -13.75 -5.60
CA SER A 100 -4.63 -12.57 -5.41
C SER A 100 -5.42 -11.26 -5.56
N ARG A 101 -6.30 -11.17 -6.56
CA ARG A 101 -7.16 -10.00 -6.77
C ARG A 101 -8.18 -9.81 -5.65
N ARG A 102 -8.71 -10.89 -5.08
CA ARG A 102 -9.63 -10.82 -3.92
C ARG A 102 -8.95 -10.21 -2.71
N TRP A 103 -7.78 -10.71 -2.33
CA TRP A 103 -7.02 -10.20 -1.19
C TRP A 103 -6.54 -8.75 -1.39
N TRP A 104 -6.09 -8.41 -2.60
CA TRP A 104 -5.74 -7.04 -2.94
C TRP A 104 -6.94 -6.09 -2.87
N THR A 105 -8.13 -6.57 -3.24
CA THR A 105 -9.37 -5.78 -3.13
C THR A 105 -9.78 -5.58 -1.68
N ILE A 106 -9.57 -6.55 -0.80
CA ILE A 106 -9.81 -6.40 0.65
C ILE A 106 -8.88 -5.31 1.21
N ALA A 107 -7.60 -5.34 0.88
CA ALA A 107 -6.66 -4.29 1.28
C ALA A 107 -7.11 -2.90 0.79
N LEU A 108 -7.55 -2.80 -0.47
CA LEU A 108 -8.07 -1.57 -1.05
C LEU A 108 -9.32 -1.06 -0.31
N ALA A 109 -10.25 -1.93 0.05
CA ALA A 109 -11.46 -1.55 0.77
C ALA A 109 -11.14 -1.01 2.18
N ILE A 110 -10.20 -1.64 2.90
CA ILE A 110 -9.75 -1.18 4.22
C ILE A 110 -9.00 0.16 4.07
N GLN A 111 -8.14 0.28 3.06
CA GLN A 111 -7.40 1.51 2.79
C GLN A 111 -8.34 2.66 2.38
N PHE A 112 -9.43 2.38 1.69
CA PHE A 112 -10.44 3.40 1.36
C PHE A 112 -11.07 3.98 2.62
N TRP A 113 -11.43 3.13 3.60
CA TRP A 113 -11.90 3.60 4.90
C TRP A 113 -10.82 4.42 5.63
N HIS A 114 -9.60 3.91 5.68
CA HIS A 114 -8.49 4.61 6.33
C HIS A 114 -8.18 5.96 5.67
N HIS A 115 -8.33 6.07 4.35
CA HIS A 115 -8.24 7.35 3.64
C HIS A 115 -9.30 8.35 4.10
N ILE A 116 -10.54 7.91 4.34
CA ILE A 116 -11.62 8.78 4.88
C ILE A 116 -11.23 9.31 6.27
N GLU A 117 -10.68 8.47 7.14
CA GLU A 117 -10.18 8.89 8.46
C GLU A 117 -9.15 10.02 8.33
N HIS A 118 -8.17 9.87 7.44
CA HIS A 118 -7.18 10.91 7.19
C HIS A 118 -7.75 12.17 6.52
N ALA A 119 -8.73 12.04 5.65
CA ALA A 119 -9.43 13.18 5.05
C ALA A 119 -10.15 14.02 6.12
N VAL A 120 -10.78 13.36 7.08
CA VAL A 120 -11.45 14.02 8.23
C VAL A 120 -10.44 14.72 9.12
N LEU A 121 -9.32 14.08 9.45
CA LEU A 121 -8.25 14.70 10.24
C LEU A 121 -7.67 15.93 9.53
N GLN A 122 -7.39 15.83 8.23
CA GLN A 122 -6.89 16.93 7.42
C GLN A 122 -7.90 18.08 7.34
N TRP A 123 -9.20 17.79 7.17
CA TRP A 123 -10.24 18.80 7.16
C TRP A 123 -10.31 19.56 8.51
N GLN A 124 -10.27 18.84 9.63
CA GLN A 124 -10.24 19.46 10.97
C GLN A 124 -8.99 20.34 11.16
N ALA A 125 -7.82 19.87 10.68
CA ALA A 125 -6.58 20.64 10.77
C ALA A 125 -6.63 21.95 9.96
N LEU A 126 -7.23 21.91 8.75
CA LEU A 126 -7.37 23.10 7.90
C LEU A 126 -8.39 24.10 8.39
N THR A 127 -9.48 23.63 8.99
CA THR A 127 -10.59 24.49 9.44
C THR A 127 -10.47 24.93 10.89
N HIS A 128 -9.53 24.33 11.65
CA HIS A 128 -9.42 24.49 13.10
C HIS A 128 -10.71 24.16 13.86
N ASN A 129 -11.58 23.37 13.22
CA ASN A 129 -12.85 22.93 13.81
C ASN A 129 -12.70 21.48 14.29
N TYR A 130 -12.27 21.32 15.52
CA TYR A 130 -12.02 20.02 16.13
C TYR A 130 -13.27 19.47 16.78
N TRP A 131 -13.49 18.17 16.61
CA TRP A 131 -14.70 17.52 17.10
C TRP A 131 -14.66 17.28 18.60
N PHE A 132 -15.82 17.29 19.22
CA PHE A 132 -16.05 16.96 20.63
C PHE A 132 -15.23 17.82 21.63
N GLY A 133 -14.86 19.04 21.27
CA GLY A 133 -14.06 19.93 22.12
C GLY A 133 -12.60 19.49 22.28
N SER A 134 -12.12 18.59 21.43
CA SER A 134 -10.70 18.19 21.42
C SER A 134 -9.81 19.38 21.08
N PRO A 135 -8.59 19.49 21.67
CA PRO A 135 -7.62 20.50 21.27
C PRO A 135 -6.87 20.18 19.97
N VAL A 136 -7.09 18.99 19.39
CA VAL A 136 -6.43 18.48 18.19
C VAL A 136 -7.40 17.71 17.31
N PRO A 137 -7.11 17.50 16.01
CA PRO A 137 -7.93 16.66 15.15
C PRO A 137 -8.10 15.25 15.71
N VAL A 138 -9.31 14.68 15.60
CA VAL A 138 -9.65 13.32 16.02
C VAL A 138 -10.31 12.56 14.89
N SER A 139 -9.95 11.28 14.73
CA SER A 139 -10.55 10.41 13.73
C SER A 139 -11.85 9.77 14.24
N PHE A 140 -12.65 9.17 13.35
CA PHE A 140 -13.86 8.43 13.75
C PHE A 140 -13.52 7.31 14.74
N LEU A 141 -12.45 6.56 14.49
CA LEU A 141 -12.07 5.46 15.36
C LEU A 141 -11.63 5.95 16.74
N GLN A 142 -11.00 7.12 16.84
CA GLN A 142 -10.63 7.74 18.13
C GLN A 142 -11.83 8.18 18.96
N THR A 143 -12.97 8.43 18.35
CA THR A 143 -14.20 8.77 19.12
C THR A 143 -14.77 7.55 19.86
N VAL A 144 -14.48 6.35 19.38
CA VAL A 144 -14.96 5.07 19.95
C VAL A 144 -13.87 4.38 20.77
N LEU A 145 -12.64 4.42 20.28
CA LEU A 145 -11.47 3.82 20.93
C LEU A 145 -10.49 4.94 21.33
N PRO A 146 -10.35 5.26 22.63
CA PRO A 146 -9.46 6.33 23.10
C PRO A 146 -7.99 5.90 23.04
N GLN A 147 -7.52 5.54 21.85
CA GLN A 147 -6.15 5.14 21.58
C GLN A 147 -5.34 6.32 21.03
N SER A 148 -4.03 6.29 21.26
CA SER A 148 -3.14 7.27 20.67
C SER A 148 -2.98 7.05 19.18
N ARG A 149 -2.53 8.08 18.45
CA ARG A 149 -2.31 7.99 17.01
C ARG A 149 -1.29 6.93 16.60
N VAL A 150 -0.26 6.70 17.41
CA VAL A 150 0.77 5.69 17.12
C VAL A 150 0.15 4.31 17.06
N GLU A 151 -0.66 3.95 18.05
CA GLU A 151 -1.34 2.65 18.10
C GLU A 151 -2.37 2.50 16.96
N LEU A 152 -3.11 3.55 16.64
CA LEU A 152 -4.07 3.52 15.55
C LEU A 152 -3.39 3.37 14.19
N HIS A 153 -2.28 4.07 13.95
CA HIS A 153 -1.50 3.90 12.72
C HIS A 153 -0.93 2.48 12.59
N LEU A 154 -0.38 1.91 13.69
CA LEU A 154 0.08 0.53 13.68
C LEU A 154 -1.06 -0.44 13.37
N PHE A 155 -2.23 -0.23 13.96
CA PHE A 155 -3.41 -1.04 13.70
C PHE A 155 -3.83 -0.96 12.23
N TYR A 156 -4.08 0.24 11.68
CA TYR A 156 -4.51 0.41 10.29
C TYR A 156 -3.48 -0.13 9.30
N ASN A 157 -2.20 0.17 9.52
CA ASN A 157 -1.14 -0.37 8.68
C ASN A 157 -1.14 -1.90 8.69
N THR A 158 -1.34 -2.53 9.85
CA THR A 158 -1.39 -3.99 9.98
C THR A 158 -2.57 -4.59 9.21
N VAL A 159 -3.78 -4.05 9.39
CA VAL A 159 -4.99 -4.61 8.75
C VAL A 159 -5.04 -4.37 7.24
N VAL A 160 -4.33 -3.36 6.72
CA VAL A 160 -4.13 -3.16 5.27
C VAL A 160 -3.00 -4.05 4.75
N PHE A 161 -1.89 -4.15 5.48
CA PHE A 161 -0.69 -4.86 5.03
C PHE A 161 -0.87 -6.38 4.95
N ILE A 162 -1.56 -6.98 5.92
CA ILE A 162 -1.81 -8.44 5.91
C ILE A 162 -2.46 -8.91 4.60
N PRO A 163 -3.63 -8.40 4.19
CA PRO A 163 -4.23 -8.81 2.93
C PRO A 163 -3.40 -8.43 1.70
N MET A 164 -2.61 -7.36 1.74
CA MET A 164 -1.65 -7.04 0.68
C MET A 164 -0.60 -8.14 0.52
N VAL A 165 0.02 -8.58 1.63
CA VAL A 165 1.04 -9.65 1.63
C VAL A 165 0.44 -10.96 1.13
N ILE A 166 -0.77 -11.33 1.59
CA ILE A 166 -1.47 -12.53 1.12
C ILE A 166 -1.78 -12.41 -0.39
N GLY A 167 -2.24 -11.24 -0.85
CA GLY A 167 -2.48 -10.96 -2.26
C GLY A 167 -1.22 -11.10 -3.10
N MET A 168 -0.10 -10.53 -2.65
CA MET A 168 1.21 -10.66 -3.29
C MET A 168 1.69 -12.11 -3.33
N TYR A 169 1.51 -12.86 -2.23
CA TYR A 169 1.86 -14.27 -2.19
C TYR A 169 1.12 -15.06 -3.27
N HIS A 170 -0.21 -14.94 -3.34
CA HIS A 170 -1.01 -15.60 -4.38
C HIS A 170 -0.70 -15.10 -5.79
N HIS A 171 -0.21 -13.87 -5.94
CA HIS A 171 0.19 -13.32 -7.23
C HIS A 171 1.54 -13.91 -7.72
N MET A 172 2.47 -14.13 -6.79
CA MET A 172 3.76 -14.78 -7.10
C MET A 172 3.63 -16.32 -7.22
N PHE A 173 2.71 -16.92 -6.45
CA PHE A 173 2.47 -18.36 -6.41
C PHE A 173 0.99 -18.69 -6.69
N PRO A 174 0.49 -18.40 -7.91
CA PRO A 174 -0.91 -18.62 -8.26
C PRO A 174 -1.26 -20.11 -8.23
N ALA A 175 -2.54 -20.41 -7.96
CA ALA A 175 -3.08 -21.75 -8.20
C ALA A 175 -3.18 -22.02 -9.71
N LYS A 176 -3.28 -23.32 -10.11
CA LYS A 176 -3.46 -23.66 -11.52
C LYS A 176 -4.71 -22.97 -12.08
N GLY A 177 -4.54 -22.28 -13.22
CA GLY A 177 -5.61 -21.52 -13.88
C GLY A 177 -5.90 -20.14 -13.28
N GLU A 178 -5.17 -19.72 -12.24
CA GLU A 178 -5.26 -18.36 -11.67
C GLU A 178 -4.06 -17.48 -12.08
N GLU A 179 -3.18 -17.94 -12.95
CA GLU A 179 -2.05 -17.18 -13.46
C GLU A 179 -2.53 -15.94 -14.19
N SER A 180 -1.91 -14.81 -13.90
CA SER A 180 -2.13 -13.59 -14.68
C SER A 180 -1.41 -13.72 -16.02
N ALA A 181 -2.17 -13.81 -17.10
CA ALA A 181 -1.62 -13.76 -18.46
C ALA A 181 -0.99 -12.39 -18.81
N ALA A 182 -1.27 -11.37 -18.01
CA ALA A 182 -0.90 -9.99 -18.32
C ALA A 182 0.49 -9.60 -17.80
N CYS A 183 1.03 -10.27 -16.77
CA CYS A 183 2.32 -9.91 -16.19
C CYS A 183 3.23 -11.13 -15.92
N SER A 184 4.55 -10.86 -15.85
CA SER A 184 5.60 -11.85 -15.56
C SER A 184 5.92 -11.96 -14.06
N CYS A 185 4.95 -11.78 -13.18
CA CYS A 185 5.17 -11.75 -11.73
C CYS A 185 5.22 -13.15 -11.11
N SER A 186 4.59 -14.14 -11.74
CA SER A 186 4.56 -15.52 -11.24
C SER A 186 5.97 -16.10 -11.16
N LEU A 187 6.28 -16.71 -10.01
CA LEU A 187 7.50 -17.49 -9.79
C LEU A 187 7.28 -19.00 -10.06
N ARG A 188 6.05 -19.43 -10.26
CA ARG A 188 5.71 -20.77 -10.70
C ARG A 188 6.03 -20.88 -12.20
N ARG A 189 7.15 -21.48 -12.53
CA ARG A 189 7.45 -21.89 -13.92
C ARG A 189 6.73 -23.21 -14.16
N GLU A 190 5.82 -23.26 -15.13
CA GLU A 190 5.43 -24.56 -15.70
C GLU A 190 6.67 -25.22 -16.30
N PRO A 191 6.83 -26.57 -16.12
CA PRO A 191 7.84 -27.29 -16.87
C PRO A 191 7.55 -27.08 -18.36
N ILE A 192 8.54 -26.59 -19.10
CA ILE A 192 8.46 -26.53 -20.56
C ILE A 192 8.10 -27.96 -21.02
N PRO A 193 6.99 -28.18 -21.72
CA PRO A 193 6.69 -29.51 -22.26
C PRO A 193 7.88 -29.93 -23.11
N MET A 194 8.58 -31.00 -22.73
CA MET A 194 9.60 -31.57 -23.59
C MET A 194 8.90 -31.98 -24.87
N ALA A 195 9.25 -31.32 -25.99
CA ALA A 195 8.80 -31.74 -27.29
C ALA A 195 9.22 -33.20 -27.44
N VAL A 196 8.23 -34.09 -27.46
CA VAL A 196 8.44 -35.49 -27.80
C VAL A 196 8.92 -35.49 -29.24
N GLN A 197 10.19 -35.85 -29.42
CA GLN A 197 10.79 -36.07 -30.74
C GLN A 197 10.25 -37.36 -31.34
#